data_14fa97d83653262f60108b446dec03a6
#
_entry.id   14fa97d83653262f60108b446dec03a6
#
_cell.length_a   1.000
_cell.length_b   1.000
_cell.length_c   1.000
_cell.angle_alpha   90.00
_cell.angle_beta   90.00
_cell.angle_gamma   90.00
#
_symmetry.space_group_name_H-M   'P 1'
#
loop_
_entity.id
_entity.type
_entity.pdbx_description
1 polymer ?
#
loop_
_entity_poly.entity_id
_entity_poly.type
_entity_poly.pdbx_seq_one_letter_code
_entity_poly.pdbx_strand_id
1 'polypeptide(L)'
;MGDNLKNLEVLEASSIQLEGKLIFEFGQMLRTLPGRRIVYRGRLIGVELEVVAKCFLPHAKQERDWRREWQGLNNLQNSGLPVPSPYAVCRDDEGNIYVLMQYLVGATTLGNYLEAATLEKSKALMVTLAGLVDKLHGAGARQMDQHVDNWAVVGESLYLVDAGTYRFVESSLSVSDRCSDIAAICVTLPPFAEALFRSSLKLDPAASVIESAILDVQQTRARRYYKKSQRSCTEFIKYREDGRKGMSLRNADSALIEDFFKDPESIMEQGERLKSGNTCTVQTLEHGEKFYVLKRYNPKPFLTQLRRSLFPSRARKSWSNACVLDLAFIPTAKPVAFLEIGDFPQNMGYLLMERIDGELLSEYVARFREDDLLMKSLVTEVGRVWDSLARLRAVHGDFKATNWIVSSAGEVYLFDLDSLSIGLSNRAYLAGRKSDMQRFLKNLASDPQLAEAFRKRMQGGTP
;
A
#
# COMPACT_ATOMS: atom_id res chain seq x y z
N MET A 1 25.84 -6.60 -12.62
CA MET A 1 24.82 -7.34 -11.86
C MET A 1 25.36 -8.22 -10.72
N GLY A 2 26.59 -8.07 -10.30
CA GLY A 2 27.26 -9.04 -9.42
C GLY A 2 27.55 -8.62 -7.98
N ASP A 3 27.16 -7.43 -7.49
CA ASP A 3 27.76 -6.95 -6.24
C ASP A 3 26.82 -6.59 -5.09
N ASN A 4 25.49 -6.75 -5.22
CA ASN A 4 24.56 -6.45 -4.13
C ASN A 4 23.89 -7.67 -3.47
N LEU A 5 24.23 -8.88 -3.89
CA LEU A 5 23.77 -10.13 -3.26
C LEU A 5 24.84 -10.78 -2.35
N LYS A 6 26.08 -10.26 -2.35
CA LYS A 6 27.22 -10.87 -1.63
C LYS A 6 27.29 -10.61 -0.12
N ASN A 7 26.37 -9.85 0.46
CA ASN A 7 26.31 -9.66 1.92
C ASN A 7 25.06 -10.30 2.57
N LEU A 8 24.48 -11.29 1.94
CA LEU A 8 23.62 -12.28 2.59
C LEU A 8 24.46 -13.53 2.88
N GLU A 9 25.57 -13.38 3.57
CA GLU A 9 26.10 -14.50 4.35
C GLU A 9 25.03 -14.81 5.40
N VAL A 10 24.22 -15.80 5.10
CA VAL A 10 23.47 -16.58 6.07
C VAL A 10 24.51 -16.92 7.12
N LEU A 11 24.32 -16.45 8.35
CA LEU A 11 25.12 -16.91 9.48
C LEU A 11 25.04 -18.44 9.45
N GLU A 12 26.13 -19.11 9.03
CA GLU A 12 26.23 -20.58 8.97
C GLU A 12 26.21 -21.18 10.38
N ALA A 13 26.33 -20.35 11.42
CA ALA A 13 26.22 -20.79 12.80
C ALA A 13 24.77 -21.12 13.14
N SER A 14 24.50 -22.34 13.53
CA SER A 14 23.18 -22.76 14.03
C SER A 14 22.82 -22.09 15.36
N SER A 15 23.82 -21.57 16.12
CA SER A 15 23.64 -20.89 17.41
C SER A 15 24.77 -19.91 17.68
N ILE A 16 24.49 -18.93 18.52
CA ILE A 16 25.48 -17.96 19.04
C ILE A 16 25.42 -17.91 20.56
N GLN A 17 26.58 -17.70 21.20
CA GLN A 17 26.66 -17.38 22.62
C GLN A 17 26.46 -15.87 22.80
N LEU A 18 25.52 -15.48 23.67
CA LEU A 18 25.24 -14.13 24.04
C LEU A 18 25.84 -13.81 25.43
N GLU A 19 25.96 -12.52 25.74
CA GLU A 19 26.34 -12.08 27.08
C GLU A 19 25.50 -12.76 28.17
N GLY A 20 26.12 -13.14 29.31
CA GLY A 20 25.44 -13.83 30.40
C GLY A 20 25.26 -15.35 30.20
N LYS A 21 25.98 -15.97 29.28
CA LYS A 21 25.93 -17.40 28.95
C LYS A 21 24.62 -17.89 28.33
N LEU A 22 23.79 -16.99 27.83
CA LEU A 22 22.63 -17.34 27.02
C LEU A 22 23.10 -17.87 25.66
N ILE A 23 22.56 -18.98 25.23
CA ILE A 23 22.78 -19.49 23.87
C ILE A 23 21.49 -19.29 23.09
N PHE A 24 21.56 -18.55 21.97
CA PHE A 24 20.47 -18.37 21.04
C PHE A 24 20.70 -19.29 19.84
N GLU A 25 19.77 -20.19 19.62
CA GLU A 25 19.70 -21.03 18.42
C GLU A 25 18.86 -20.34 17.37
N PHE A 26 19.48 -20.08 16.20
CA PHE A 26 18.79 -19.46 15.07
C PHE A 26 17.80 -20.43 14.44
N GLY A 27 16.58 -19.98 14.29
CA GLY A 27 15.56 -20.68 13.52
C GLY A 27 15.29 -19.97 12.21
N GLN A 28 14.08 -19.47 12.04
CA GLN A 28 13.63 -18.80 10.82
C GLN A 28 13.98 -17.32 10.81
N MET A 29 14.57 -16.83 9.70
CA MET A 29 14.66 -15.39 9.44
C MET A 29 13.28 -14.86 9.05
N LEU A 30 12.72 -13.96 9.86
CA LEU A 30 11.39 -13.37 9.65
C LEU A 30 11.45 -12.12 8.77
N ARG A 31 12.51 -11.30 8.95
CA ARG A 31 12.64 -10.02 8.23
C ARG A 31 14.09 -9.56 8.19
N THR A 32 14.48 -8.91 7.10
CA THR A 32 15.77 -8.22 7.03
C THR A 32 15.62 -6.77 6.57
N LEU A 33 16.39 -5.89 7.19
CA LEU A 33 16.66 -4.54 6.72
C LEU A 33 18.15 -4.44 6.45
N PRO A 34 18.59 -4.54 5.19
CA PRO A 34 20.01 -4.69 4.83
C PRO A 34 20.91 -3.66 5.50
N GLY A 35 22.01 -4.12 6.09
CA GLY A 35 23.00 -3.28 6.77
C GLY A 35 22.53 -2.62 8.07
N ARG A 36 21.36 -3.00 8.62
CA ARG A 36 20.81 -2.41 9.84
C ARG A 36 20.27 -3.40 10.85
N ARG A 37 19.33 -4.26 10.41
CA ARG A 37 18.57 -5.09 11.33
C ARG A 37 18.11 -6.38 10.66
N ILE A 38 18.22 -7.49 11.37
CA ILE A 38 17.64 -8.78 10.99
C ILE A 38 16.74 -9.24 12.15
N VAL A 39 15.62 -9.84 11.83
CA VAL A 39 14.68 -10.38 12.81
C VAL A 39 14.62 -11.88 12.62
N TYR A 40 14.90 -12.62 13.68
CA TYR A 40 14.87 -14.07 13.71
C TYR A 40 13.81 -14.58 14.69
N ARG A 41 13.15 -15.66 14.35
CA ARG A 41 12.57 -16.59 15.30
C ARG A 41 13.63 -17.60 15.67
N GLY A 42 13.76 -17.93 16.93
CA GLY A 42 14.72 -18.91 17.41
C GLY A 42 14.36 -19.39 18.82
N ARG A 43 15.30 -20.08 19.44
CA ARG A 43 15.11 -20.66 20.77
C ARG A 43 16.25 -20.24 21.70
N LEU A 44 15.94 -19.99 22.96
CA LEU A 44 16.91 -19.83 24.01
C LEU A 44 17.17 -21.25 24.65
N ILE A 45 18.38 -21.71 24.45
CA ILE A 45 18.81 -23.02 25.01
C ILE A 45 18.97 -22.92 26.52
N GLY A 46 18.54 -23.95 27.23
CA GLY A 46 18.58 -24.00 28.69
C GLY A 46 17.31 -23.53 29.38
N VAL A 47 16.45 -22.78 28.71
CA VAL A 47 15.09 -22.43 29.18
C VAL A 47 14.01 -22.88 28.21
N GLU A 48 14.41 -23.49 27.08
CA GLU A 48 13.51 -24.00 26.02
C GLU A 48 12.43 -23.04 25.60
N LEU A 49 12.77 -21.74 25.51
CA LEU A 49 11.86 -20.66 25.23
C LEU A 49 11.97 -20.20 23.76
N GLU A 50 10.87 -20.25 23.02
CA GLU A 50 10.82 -19.63 21.69
C GLU A 50 10.78 -18.10 21.81
N VAL A 51 11.67 -17.45 21.08
CA VAL A 51 11.81 -15.99 21.13
C VAL A 51 11.91 -15.39 19.73
N VAL A 52 11.58 -14.11 19.63
CA VAL A 52 11.98 -13.24 18.52
C VAL A 52 13.24 -12.48 18.95
N ALA A 53 14.29 -12.58 18.14
CA ALA A 53 15.51 -11.82 18.29
C ALA A 53 15.58 -10.73 17.21
N LYS A 54 15.48 -9.46 17.60
CA LYS A 54 15.79 -8.32 16.72
C LYS A 54 17.28 -8.03 16.82
N CYS A 55 18.05 -8.49 15.83
CA CYS A 55 19.49 -8.28 15.72
C CYS A 55 19.77 -6.93 15.05
N PHE A 56 20.36 -6.01 15.77
CA PHE A 56 20.80 -4.71 15.28
C PHE A 56 22.27 -4.79 14.89
N LEU A 57 22.56 -4.71 13.60
CA LEU A 57 23.91 -4.78 13.04
C LEU A 57 24.72 -3.51 13.37
N PRO A 58 26.06 -3.58 13.42
CA PRO A 58 26.91 -2.43 13.65
C PRO A 58 26.70 -1.34 12.60
N HIS A 59 26.27 -0.15 13.02
CA HIS A 59 26.13 1.04 12.18
C HIS A 59 26.01 2.31 13.06
N ALA A 60 26.16 3.49 12.48
CA ALA A 60 26.22 4.77 13.20
C ALA A 60 25.01 5.08 14.11
N LYS A 61 23.88 4.40 13.94
CA LYS A 61 22.65 4.62 14.71
C LYS A 61 22.23 3.39 15.52
N GLN A 62 23.05 2.35 15.58
CA GLN A 62 22.75 1.07 16.24
C GLN A 62 22.30 1.28 17.69
N GLU A 63 23.10 2.00 18.49
CA GLU A 63 22.83 2.29 19.91
C GLU A 63 21.47 2.97 20.12
N ARG A 64 21.14 3.93 19.28
CA ARG A 64 19.86 4.61 19.34
C ARG A 64 18.71 3.68 18.98
N ASP A 65 18.89 2.83 17.96
CA ASP A 65 17.81 2.07 17.38
C ASP A 65 17.39 0.88 18.28
N TRP A 66 18.35 0.15 18.89
CA TRP A 66 18.03 -0.91 19.84
C TRP A 66 17.51 -0.36 21.18
N ARG A 67 18.09 0.77 21.69
CA ARG A 67 17.59 1.40 22.93
C ARG A 67 16.13 1.84 22.80
N ARG A 68 15.76 2.40 21.65
CA ARG A 68 14.37 2.76 21.38
C ARG A 68 13.44 1.55 21.40
N GLU A 69 13.86 0.44 20.78
CA GLU A 69 13.08 -0.80 20.78
C GLU A 69 12.88 -1.32 22.21
N TRP A 70 13.96 -1.44 22.96
CA TRP A 70 13.95 -1.92 24.35
C TRP A 70 13.11 -1.04 25.27
N GLN A 71 13.37 0.25 25.25
CA GLN A 71 12.63 1.24 26.06
C GLN A 71 11.16 1.28 25.67
N GLY A 72 10.87 1.23 24.35
CA GLY A 72 9.51 1.18 23.83
C GLY A 72 8.73 -0.02 24.34
N LEU A 73 9.31 -1.23 24.27
CA LEU A 73 8.69 -2.46 24.81
C LEU A 73 8.38 -2.33 26.30
N ASN A 74 9.36 -1.92 27.10
CA ASN A 74 9.18 -1.78 28.56
C ASN A 74 8.16 -0.70 28.91
N ASN A 75 8.20 0.45 28.29
CA ASN A 75 7.25 1.54 28.56
C ASN A 75 5.83 1.16 28.21
N LEU A 76 5.61 0.51 27.06
CA LEU A 76 4.29 0.05 26.66
C LEU A 76 3.78 -1.06 27.59
N GLN A 77 4.62 -2.02 27.97
CA GLN A 77 4.26 -3.06 28.94
C GLN A 77 3.90 -2.48 30.32
N ASN A 78 4.72 -1.55 30.84
CA ASN A 78 4.47 -0.88 32.10
C ASN A 78 3.18 -0.04 32.09
N SER A 79 2.75 0.42 30.91
CA SER A 79 1.47 1.11 30.70
C SER A 79 0.28 0.13 30.55
N GLY A 80 0.49 -1.17 30.72
CA GLY A 80 -0.55 -2.20 30.60
C GLY A 80 -1.03 -2.43 29.15
N LEU A 81 -0.21 -2.06 28.17
CA LEU A 81 -0.51 -2.30 26.77
C LEU A 81 0.01 -3.66 26.32
N PRO A 82 -0.72 -4.40 25.49
CA PRO A 82 -0.32 -5.71 25.01
C PRO A 82 0.83 -5.59 24.00
N VAL A 83 2.01 -5.99 24.43
CA VAL A 83 3.25 -6.07 23.61
C VAL A 83 3.90 -7.43 23.82
N PRO A 84 4.72 -7.91 22.89
CA PRO A 84 5.58 -9.05 23.15
C PRO A 84 6.44 -8.79 24.40
N SER A 85 6.40 -9.69 25.39
CA SER A 85 7.16 -9.50 26.64
C SER A 85 8.66 -9.36 26.33
N PRO A 86 9.33 -8.28 26.77
CA PRO A 86 10.78 -8.15 26.64
C PRO A 86 11.48 -9.11 27.60
N TYR A 87 12.53 -9.79 27.13
CA TYR A 87 13.28 -10.74 27.96
C TYR A 87 14.68 -10.23 28.29
N ALA A 88 15.48 -9.88 27.29
CA ALA A 88 16.86 -9.44 27.49
C ALA A 88 17.37 -8.60 26.32
N VAL A 89 18.44 -7.86 26.59
CA VAL A 89 19.31 -7.29 25.57
C VAL A 89 20.68 -7.91 25.74
N CYS A 90 21.23 -8.45 24.67
CA CYS A 90 22.52 -9.14 24.65
C CYS A 90 23.36 -8.66 23.49
N ARG A 91 24.67 -8.88 23.57
CA ARG A 91 25.65 -8.56 22.53
C ARG A 91 26.43 -9.81 22.17
N ASP A 92 26.82 -9.94 20.91
CA ASP A 92 27.80 -10.94 20.47
C ASP A 92 29.21 -10.33 20.30
N ASP A 93 30.18 -11.17 19.98
CA ASP A 93 31.57 -10.77 19.79
C ASP A 93 31.80 -9.93 18.53
N GLU A 94 30.85 -9.96 17.56
CA GLU A 94 30.89 -9.16 16.34
C GLU A 94 30.31 -7.75 16.55
N GLY A 95 29.79 -7.45 17.74
CA GLY A 95 29.19 -6.19 18.10
C GLY A 95 27.73 -6.03 17.65
N ASN A 96 27.07 -7.10 17.20
CA ASN A 96 25.64 -7.12 17.00
C ASN A 96 24.90 -7.06 18.34
N ILE A 97 23.76 -6.36 18.38
CA ILE A 97 22.94 -6.23 19.59
C ILE A 97 21.60 -6.89 19.35
N TYR A 98 21.23 -7.80 20.24
CA TYR A 98 20.01 -8.58 20.16
C TYR A 98 19.03 -8.10 21.23
N VAL A 99 17.84 -7.67 20.78
CA VAL A 99 16.69 -7.45 21.68
C VAL A 99 15.83 -8.69 21.59
N LEU A 100 15.80 -9.47 22.68
CA LEU A 100 15.05 -10.71 22.80
C LEU A 100 13.68 -10.43 23.41
N MET A 101 12.64 -10.95 22.76
CA MET A 101 11.26 -10.77 23.19
C MET A 101 10.42 -12.02 22.89
N GLN A 102 9.25 -12.10 23.49
CA GLN A 102 8.29 -13.17 23.30
C GLN A 102 7.99 -13.40 21.81
N TYR A 103 8.04 -14.66 21.38
CA TYR A 103 7.47 -15.08 20.11
C TYR A 103 5.95 -15.26 20.27
N LEU A 104 5.19 -14.54 19.48
CA LEU A 104 3.74 -14.63 19.45
C LEU A 104 3.33 -15.77 18.51
N VAL A 105 3.05 -16.95 19.06
CA VAL A 105 2.69 -18.14 18.27
C VAL A 105 1.37 -17.91 17.54
N GLY A 106 1.35 -18.22 16.24
CA GLY A 106 0.16 -18.06 15.40
C GLY A 106 -0.21 -16.61 15.08
N ALA A 107 0.69 -15.64 15.38
CA ALA A 107 0.45 -14.26 15.07
C ALA A 107 0.37 -14.02 13.55
N THR A 108 -0.58 -13.19 13.14
CA THR A 108 -0.66 -12.62 11.79
C THR A 108 -0.72 -11.09 11.89
N THR A 109 -0.41 -10.37 10.82
CA THR A 109 -0.59 -8.91 10.83
C THR A 109 -2.09 -8.55 10.81
N LEU A 110 -2.44 -7.39 11.34
CA LEU A 110 -3.83 -6.91 11.30
C LEU A 110 -4.34 -6.80 9.86
N GLY A 111 -3.49 -6.39 8.91
CA GLY A 111 -3.83 -6.35 7.49
C GLY A 111 -4.26 -7.71 6.96
N ASN A 112 -3.41 -8.72 7.09
CA ASN A 112 -3.70 -10.09 6.63
C ASN A 112 -4.92 -10.70 7.35
N TYR A 113 -5.09 -10.40 8.64
CA TYR A 113 -6.25 -10.89 9.38
C TYR A 113 -7.56 -10.33 8.81
N LEU A 114 -7.59 -9.02 8.49
CA LEU A 114 -8.78 -8.35 7.95
C LEU A 114 -9.16 -8.84 6.55
N GLU A 115 -8.21 -9.32 5.76
CA GLU A 115 -8.46 -9.93 4.45
C GLU A 115 -9.23 -11.26 4.54
N ALA A 116 -9.03 -12.02 5.62
CA ALA A 116 -9.61 -13.35 5.81
C ALA A 116 -10.76 -13.39 6.83
N ALA A 117 -10.95 -12.34 7.62
CA ALA A 117 -11.90 -12.32 8.73
C ALA A 117 -13.34 -12.04 8.26
N THR A 118 -14.30 -12.64 8.97
CA THR A 118 -15.72 -12.27 8.82
C THR A 118 -15.97 -10.83 9.32
N LEU A 119 -17.07 -10.22 8.88
CA LEU A 119 -17.46 -8.88 9.30
C LEU A 119 -17.59 -8.76 10.83
N GLU A 120 -18.15 -9.79 11.49
CA GLU A 120 -18.33 -9.81 12.95
C GLU A 120 -16.98 -9.82 13.68
N LYS A 121 -16.03 -10.68 13.24
CA LYS A 121 -14.68 -10.72 13.80
C LYS A 121 -13.94 -9.41 13.58
N SER A 122 -14.06 -8.84 12.38
CA SER A 122 -13.50 -7.53 12.08
C SER A 122 -14.06 -6.43 12.97
N LYS A 123 -15.37 -6.43 13.23
CA LYS A 123 -16.03 -5.47 14.11
C LYS A 123 -15.51 -5.58 15.56
N ALA A 124 -15.43 -6.79 16.11
CA ALA A 124 -14.89 -7.01 17.46
C ALA A 124 -13.45 -6.52 17.58
N LEU A 125 -12.63 -6.81 16.55
CA LEU A 125 -11.23 -6.40 16.52
C LEU A 125 -11.06 -4.87 16.40
N MET A 126 -11.92 -4.18 15.64
CA MET A 126 -11.89 -2.72 15.54
C MET A 126 -12.31 -2.03 16.84
N VAL A 127 -13.24 -2.60 17.60
CA VAL A 127 -13.57 -2.14 18.97
C VAL A 127 -12.34 -2.30 19.88
N THR A 128 -11.66 -3.44 19.82
CA THR A 128 -10.43 -3.69 20.59
C THR A 128 -9.33 -2.69 20.20
N LEU A 129 -9.11 -2.47 18.90
CA LEU A 129 -8.14 -1.50 18.39
C LEU A 129 -8.42 -0.08 18.90
N ALA A 130 -9.68 0.36 18.83
CA ALA A 130 -10.09 1.68 19.32
C ALA A 130 -9.79 1.84 20.83
N GLY A 131 -10.11 0.80 21.63
CA GLY A 131 -9.80 0.80 23.06
C GLY A 131 -8.31 0.82 23.38
N LEU A 132 -7.48 0.14 22.55
CA LEU A 132 -6.02 0.18 22.71
C LEU A 132 -5.42 1.52 22.30
N VAL A 133 -5.95 2.16 21.27
CA VAL A 133 -5.54 3.52 20.87
C VAL A 133 -5.88 4.53 21.97
N ASP A 134 -7.06 4.44 22.58
CA ASP A 134 -7.42 5.28 23.73
C ASP A 134 -6.47 5.08 24.92
N LYS A 135 -6.12 3.82 25.26
CA LYS A 135 -5.14 3.50 26.31
C LYS A 135 -3.74 4.04 25.97
N LEU A 136 -3.32 3.88 24.71
CA LEU A 136 -2.03 4.38 24.19
C LEU A 136 -1.93 5.90 24.38
N HIS A 137 -2.97 6.63 23.97
CA HIS A 137 -3.05 8.07 24.13
C HIS A 137 -3.13 8.49 25.59
N GLY A 138 -3.84 7.73 26.43
CA GLY A 138 -3.89 7.95 27.89
C GLY A 138 -2.53 7.78 28.56
N ALA A 139 -1.68 6.89 28.04
CA ALA A 139 -0.30 6.71 28.49
C ALA A 139 0.68 7.76 27.92
N GLY A 140 0.19 8.77 27.19
CA GLY A 140 1.04 9.78 26.56
C GLY A 140 1.88 9.24 25.40
N ALA A 141 1.52 8.10 24.83
CA ALA A 141 2.29 7.44 23.77
C ALA A 141 1.71 7.67 22.37
N ARG A 142 2.58 7.85 21.39
CA ARG A 142 2.26 7.96 19.97
C ARG A 142 3.10 7.00 19.14
N GLN A 143 2.51 6.41 18.14
CA GLN A 143 3.23 5.64 17.13
C GLN A 143 3.63 6.54 15.96
N MET A 144 4.93 6.66 15.69
CA MET A 144 5.45 7.56 14.64
C MET A 144 5.42 6.94 13.23
N ASP A 145 5.25 5.63 13.12
CA ASP A 145 5.13 4.89 11.87
C ASP A 145 3.85 4.03 11.93
N GLN A 146 2.70 4.70 11.79
CA GLN A 146 1.40 4.04 11.84
C GLN A 146 1.20 3.18 10.60
N HIS A 147 1.09 1.87 10.84
CA HIS A 147 0.78 0.89 9.81
C HIS A 147 0.03 -0.28 10.43
N VAL A 148 -0.93 -0.85 9.69
CA VAL A 148 -1.70 -2.02 10.17
C VAL A 148 -0.81 -3.22 10.50
N ASP A 149 0.35 -3.35 9.85
CA ASP A 149 1.32 -4.42 10.13
C ASP A 149 2.10 -4.22 11.44
N ASN A 150 1.99 -3.05 12.08
CA ASN A 150 2.53 -2.82 13.42
C ASN A 150 1.56 -3.28 14.53
N TRP A 151 0.48 -3.94 14.15
CA TRP A 151 -0.46 -4.63 15.01
C TRP A 151 -0.49 -6.10 14.65
N ALA A 152 -0.13 -6.96 15.61
CA ALA A 152 -0.20 -8.41 15.46
C ALA A 152 -1.49 -8.94 16.11
N VAL A 153 -2.14 -9.88 15.43
CA VAL A 153 -3.35 -10.57 15.91
C VAL A 153 -2.98 -11.98 16.32
N VAL A 154 -3.31 -12.36 17.55
CA VAL A 154 -3.18 -13.73 18.06
C VAL A 154 -4.54 -14.16 18.59
N GLY A 155 -5.20 -15.08 17.91
CA GLY A 155 -6.60 -15.39 18.20
C GLY A 155 -7.49 -14.17 18.00
N GLU A 156 -8.07 -13.64 19.09
CA GLU A 156 -8.88 -12.41 19.10
C GLU A 156 -8.16 -11.22 19.76
N SER A 157 -6.90 -11.40 20.15
CA SER A 157 -6.12 -10.39 20.85
C SER A 157 -5.21 -9.62 19.91
N LEU A 158 -5.09 -8.31 20.14
CA LEU A 158 -4.17 -7.41 19.44
C LEU A 158 -2.93 -7.14 20.27
N TYR A 159 -1.77 -7.15 19.64
CA TYR A 159 -0.48 -6.80 20.21
C TYR A 159 0.16 -5.68 19.41
N LEU A 160 0.75 -4.71 20.12
CA LEU A 160 1.57 -3.66 19.49
C LEU A 160 2.97 -4.24 19.23
N VAL A 161 3.41 -4.18 17.97
CA VAL A 161 4.75 -4.61 17.58
C VAL A 161 5.55 -3.42 17.05
N ASP A 162 6.87 -3.61 16.85
CA ASP A 162 7.81 -2.56 16.43
C ASP A 162 7.87 -1.38 17.41
N ALA A 163 8.09 -1.71 18.69
CA ALA A 163 8.02 -0.79 19.83
C ALA A 163 8.98 0.41 19.73
N GLY A 164 10.06 0.29 18.96
CA GLY A 164 11.01 1.40 18.70
C GLY A 164 10.44 2.59 17.92
N THR A 165 9.23 2.43 17.35
CA THR A 165 8.54 3.52 16.64
C THR A 165 7.67 4.38 17.56
N TYR A 166 7.47 3.99 18.82
CA TYR A 166 6.66 4.74 19.77
C TYR A 166 7.46 5.88 20.42
N ARG A 167 6.79 6.98 20.68
CA ARG A 167 7.28 8.10 21.48
C ARG A 167 6.36 8.34 22.64
N PHE A 168 6.95 8.60 23.79
CA PHE A 168 6.24 8.96 25.02
C PHE A 168 6.47 10.44 25.30
N VAL A 169 5.44 11.14 25.70
CA VAL A 169 5.48 12.53 26.17
C VAL A 169 5.10 12.57 27.65
N GLU A 170 5.69 13.47 28.41
CA GLU A 170 5.44 13.62 29.85
C GLU A 170 4.06 14.20 30.15
N SER A 171 3.47 14.90 29.17
CA SER A 171 2.14 15.50 29.27
C SER A 171 1.11 14.70 28.47
N SER A 172 -0.19 14.91 28.74
CA SER A 172 -1.24 14.37 27.92
C SER A 172 -1.12 14.82 26.45
N LEU A 173 -1.42 13.93 25.52
CA LEU A 173 -1.41 14.26 24.08
C LEU A 173 -2.45 15.33 23.78
N SER A 174 -2.06 16.32 22.95
CA SER A 174 -3.01 17.30 22.44
C SER A 174 -4.10 16.65 21.60
N VAL A 175 -5.26 17.29 21.50
CA VAL A 175 -6.36 16.82 20.62
C VAL A 175 -5.86 16.68 19.17
N SER A 176 -5.04 17.62 18.70
CA SER A 176 -4.45 17.58 17.36
C SER A 176 -3.56 16.36 17.17
N ASP A 177 -2.72 16.00 18.15
CA ASP A 177 -1.86 14.82 18.08
C ASP A 177 -2.67 13.53 18.05
N ARG A 178 -3.69 13.42 18.90
CA ARG A 178 -4.61 12.27 18.94
C ARG A 178 -5.35 12.12 17.60
N CYS A 179 -5.89 13.21 17.04
CA CYS A 179 -6.55 13.18 15.73
C CYS A 179 -5.59 12.78 14.60
N SER A 180 -4.35 13.25 14.64
CA SER A 180 -3.32 12.89 13.67
C SER A 180 -2.96 11.40 13.72
N ASP A 181 -2.87 10.82 14.92
CA ASP A 181 -2.62 9.39 15.12
C ASP A 181 -3.80 8.54 14.64
N ILE A 182 -5.03 8.90 15.02
CA ILE A 182 -6.25 8.23 14.55
C ILE A 182 -6.33 8.29 13.03
N ALA A 183 -6.08 9.46 12.43
CA ALA A 183 -6.08 9.63 10.99
C ALA A 183 -5.03 8.72 10.31
N ALA A 184 -3.85 8.58 10.92
CA ALA A 184 -2.80 7.72 10.38
C ALA A 184 -3.19 6.23 10.42
N ILE A 185 -3.94 5.78 11.43
CA ILE A 185 -4.54 4.44 11.47
C ILE A 185 -5.62 4.32 10.38
N CYS A 186 -6.57 5.26 10.32
CA CYS A 186 -7.67 5.25 9.36
C CYS A 186 -7.19 5.05 7.91
N VAL A 187 -6.16 5.78 7.49
CA VAL A 187 -5.64 5.70 6.12
C VAL A 187 -4.87 4.40 5.80
N THR A 188 -4.64 3.55 6.79
CA THR A 188 -4.00 2.23 6.61
C THR A 188 -4.99 1.07 6.72
N LEU A 189 -6.22 1.33 7.14
CA LEU A 189 -7.29 0.34 7.21
C LEU A 189 -8.06 0.26 5.88
N PRO A 190 -8.51 -0.94 5.46
CA PRO A 190 -9.50 -1.05 4.40
C PRO A 190 -10.76 -0.23 4.72
N PRO A 191 -11.50 0.30 3.74
CA PRO A 191 -12.62 1.23 3.98
C PRO A 191 -13.69 0.72 4.95
N PHE A 192 -14.03 -0.59 4.89
CA PHE A 192 -14.98 -1.18 5.83
C PHE A 192 -14.47 -1.20 7.27
N ALA A 193 -13.17 -1.51 7.46
CA ALA A 193 -12.54 -1.54 8.76
C ALA A 193 -12.30 -0.12 9.31
N GLU A 194 -11.98 0.85 8.45
CA GLU A 194 -11.95 2.27 8.82
C GLU A 194 -13.28 2.72 9.41
N ALA A 195 -14.39 2.42 8.73
CA ALA A 195 -15.73 2.79 9.20
C ALA A 195 -16.06 2.15 10.58
N LEU A 196 -15.75 0.86 10.75
CA LEU A 196 -15.92 0.15 12.01
C LEU A 196 -15.04 0.73 13.15
N PHE A 197 -13.77 1.00 12.85
CA PHE A 197 -12.84 1.60 13.80
C PHE A 197 -13.33 2.98 14.25
N ARG A 198 -13.69 3.85 13.31
CA ARG A 198 -14.19 5.20 13.62
C ARG A 198 -15.46 5.18 14.45
N SER A 199 -16.41 4.28 14.17
CA SER A 199 -17.63 4.13 14.96
C SER A 199 -17.38 3.60 16.38
N SER A 200 -16.20 3.03 16.63
CA SER A 200 -15.80 2.47 17.93
C SER A 200 -14.99 3.43 18.79
N LEU A 201 -14.56 4.58 18.24
CA LEU A 201 -13.81 5.58 18.97
C LEU A 201 -14.70 6.29 20.02
N LYS A 202 -14.17 6.44 21.23
CA LYS A 202 -14.82 7.17 22.32
C LYS A 202 -14.57 8.67 22.30
N LEU A 203 -13.58 9.09 21.52
CA LEU A 203 -13.25 10.50 21.32
C LEU A 203 -14.34 11.16 20.47
N ASP A 204 -14.82 12.29 20.98
CA ASP A 204 -15.62 13.26 20.24
C ASP A 204 -14.79 14.52 19.95
N PRO A 205 -13.77 14.46 19.09
CA PRO A 205 -13.34 15.66 18.38
C PRO A 205 -14.44 15.93 17.35
N ALA A 206 -14.77 17.20 17.11
CA ALA A 206 -15.72 17.53 16.06
C ALA A 206 -15.35 16.71 14.79
N ALA A 207 -16.31 16.01 14.21
CA ALA A 207 -16.08 15.08 13.08
C ALA A 207 -15.24 15.74 11.95
N SER A 208 -15.38 17.05 11.77
CA SER A 208 -14.60 17.87 10.82
C SER A 208 -13.09 17.89 11.10
N VAL A 209 -12.66 17.78 12.36
CA VAL A 209 -11.23 17.79 12.72
C VAL A 209 -10.57 16.48 12.31
N ILE A 210 -11.23 15.36 12.56
CA ILE A 210 -10.73 14.04 12.15
C ILE A 210 -10.71 13.95 10.61
N GLU A 211 -11.75 14.39 9.92
CA GLU A 211 -11.79 14.38 8.44
C GLU A 211 -10.64 15.22 7.85
N SER A 212 -10.42 16.42 8.38
CA SER A 212 -9.29 17.25 7.94
C SER A 212 -7.94 16.55 8.15
N ALA A 213 -7.76 15.92 9.31
CA ALA A 213 -6.53 15.15 9.61
C ALA A 213 -6.37 13.94 8.67
N ILE A 214 -7.44 13.20 8.36
CA ILE A 214 -7.42 12.09 7.41
C ILE A 214 -7.00 12.58 6.02
N LEU A 215 -7.55 13.69 5.53
CA LEU A 215 -7.20 14.28 4.24
C LEU A 215 -5.71 14.64 4.18
N ASP A 216 -5.17 15.29 5.20
CA ASP A 216 -3.77 15.72 5.25
C ASP A 216 -2.81 14.53 5.31
N VAL A 217 -3.12 13.53 6.14
CA VAL A 217 -2.33 12.30 6.28
C VAL A 217 -2.38 11.50 4.97
N GLN A 218 -3.56 11.31 4.38
CA GLN A 218 -3.74 10.58 3.12
C GLN A 218 -2.94 11.22 1.98
N GLN A 219 -3.01 12.53 1.81
CA GLN A 219 -2.27 13.25 0.78
C GLN A 219 -0.75 13.18 1.01
N THR A 220 -0.32 13.32 2.25
CA THR A 220 1.11 13.21 2.60
C THR A 220 1.63 11.79 2.33
N ARG A 221 0.87 10.76 2.72
CA ARG A 221 1.18 9.36 2.46
C ARG A 221 1.24 9.07 0.96
N ALA A 222 0.26 9.53 0.19
CA ALA A 222 0.22 9.39 -1.26
C ALA A 222 1.44 10.01 -1.95
N ARG A 223 1.80 11.26 -1.59
CA ARG A 223 3.00 11.94 -2.14
C ARG A 223 4.30 11.21 -1.82
N ARG A 224 4.43 10.68 -0.59
CA ARG A 224 5.60 9.90 -0.19
C ARG A 224 5.67 8.57 -0.95
N TYR A 225 4.54 7.90 -1.10
CA TYR A 225 4.47 6.62 -1.79
C TYR A 225 4.69 6.74 -3.30
N TYR A 226 4.17 7.79 -3.92
CA TYR A 226 4.48 8.13 -5.31
C TYR A 226 5.99 8.24 -5.56
N LYS A 227 6.73 8.89 -4.65
CA LYS A 227 8.20 8.96 -4.71
C LYS A 227 8.86 7.61 -4.39
N LYS A 228 8.29 6.84 -3.46
CA LYS A 228 8.79 5.51 -3.07
C LYS A 228 8.70 4.52 -4.22
N SER A 229 7.62 4.54 -5.00
CA SER A 229 7.42 3.65 -6.16
C SER A 229 8.43 3.86 -7.30
N GLN A 230 9.27 4.89 -7.21
CA GLN A 230 10.30 5.21 -8.24
C GLN A 230 11.74 4.93 -7.77
N ARG A 231 11.93 4.23 -6.65
CA ARG A 231 13.25 3.87 -6.10
C ARG A 231 13.26 2.46 -5.53
N SER A 232 14.43 1.82 -5.51
CA SER A 232 14.59 0.53 -4.82
C SER A 232 14.32 0.67 -3.31
N CYS A 233 13.53 -0.26 -2.79
CA CYS A 233 13.19 -0.37 -1.38
C CYS A 233 12.67 -1.78 -1.06
N THR A 234 12.03 -1.96 0.10
CA THR A 234 11.45 -3.25 0.52
C THR A 234 10.35 -3.76 -0.41
N GLU A 235 9.65 -2.88 -1.14
CA GLU A 235 8.52 -3.22 -2.02
C GLU A 235 8.89 -3.20 -3.50
N PHE A 236 9.86 -2.37 -3.89
CA PHE A 236 10.17 -2.09 -5.29
C PHE A 236 11.63 -2.37 -5.63
N ILE A 237 11.88 -2.86 -6.85
CA ILE A 237 13.21 -3.04 -7.42
C ILE A 237 13.36 -2.12 -8.63
N LYS A 238 14.44 -1.34 -8.68
CA LYS A 238 14.79 -0.52 -9.83
C LYS A 238 15.61 -1.33 -10.82
N TYR A 239 15.20 -1.26 -12.08
CA TYR A 239 15.96 -1.80 -13.23
C TYR A 239 16.61 -0.68 -14.01
N ARG A 240 17.88 -0.88 -14.40
CA ARG A 240 18.60 0.03 -15.30
C ARG A 240 19.71 -0.72 -15.99
N GLU A 241 19.56 -0.95 -17.29
CA GLU A 241 20.52 -1.65 -18.15
C GLU A 241 20.30 -1.25 -19.61
N ASP A 242 21.35 -1.07 -20.41
CA ASP A 242 21.34 -0.87 -21.87
C ASP A 242 20.29 0.11 -22.39
N GLY A 243 20.24 1.33 -21.81
CA GLY A 243 19.25 2.35 -22.18
C GLY A 243 17.82 2.05 -21.71
N ARG A 244 17.61 0.96 -20.97
CA ARG A 244 16.34 0.56 -20.37
C ARG A 244 16.26 1.03 -18.93
N LYS A 245 15.11 1.54 -18.52
CA LYS A 245 14.87 2.04 -17.15
C LYS A 245 13.48 1.61 -16.71
N GLY A 246 13.35 1.00 -15.53
CA GLY A 246 12.07 0.52 -15.05
C GLY A 246 12.03 0.29 -13.55
N MET A 247 10.88 -0.16 -13.09
CA MET A 247 10.63 -0.64 -11.73
C MET A 247 9.76 -1.89 -11.80
N SER A 248 9.91 -2.77 -10.82
CA SER A 248 9.00 -3.88 -10.57
C SER A 248 8.65 -4.00 -9.09
N LEU A 249 7.57 -4.69 -8.79
CA LEU A 249 7.32 -5.19 -7.44
C LEU A 249 8.40 -6.20 -7.07
N ARG A 250 8.84 -6.19 -5.81
CA ARG A 250 9.86 -7.12 -5.31
C ARG A 250 9.35 -8.56 -5.19
N ASN A 251 8.07 -8.74 -4.96
CA ASN A 251 7.40 -10.04 -4.84
C ASN A 251 6.77 -10.53 -6.16
N ALA A 252 7.01 -9.83 -7.27
CA ALA A 252 6.59 -10.30 -8.59
C ALA A 252 7.40 -11.53 -9.01
N ASP A 253 6.81 -12.36 -9.86
CA ASP A 253 7.48 -13.53 -10.41
C ASP A 253 8.77 -13.14 -11.14
N SER A 254 9.89 -13.75 -10.75
CA SER A 254 11.22 -13.37 -11.25
C SER A 254 11.41 -13.67 -12.72
N ALA A 255 10.85 -14.79 -13.21
CA ALA A 255 10.98 -15.19 -14.61
C ALA A 255 10.19 -14.23 -15.52
N LEU A 256 8.93 -13.91 -15.13
CA LEU A 256 8.13 -12.93 -15.84
C LEU A 256 8.80 -11.55 -15.89
N ILE A 257 9.40 -11.11 -14.79
CA ILE A 257 10.06 -9.80 -14.69
C ILE A 257 11.34 -9.77 -15.52
N GLU A 258 12.13 -10.85 -15.55
CA GLU A 258 13.34 -10.95 -16.36
C GLU A 258 12.99 -10.88 -17.85
N ASP A 259 12.02 -11.66 -18.31
CA ASP A 259 11.54 -11.65 -19.69
C ASP A 259 10.99 -10.28 -20.08
N PHE A 260 10.17 -9.66 -19.20
CA PHE A 260 9.61 -8.33 -19.43
C PHE A 260 10.67 -7.24 -19.59
N PHE A 261 11.72 -7.26 -18.79
CA PHE A 261 12.81 -6.28 -18.94
C PHE A 261 13.72 -6.56 -20.12
N LYS A 262 13.89 -7.84 -20.51
CA LYS A 262 14.72 -8.25 -21.62
C LYS A 262 14.08 -7.98 -22.97
N ASP A 263 12.84 -8.43 -23.17
CA ASP A 263 12.12 -8.28 -24.46
C ASP A 263 10.59 -8.19 -24.28
N PRO A 264 10.05 -7.00 -23.94
CA PRO A 264 8.61 -6.82 -23.79
C PRO A 264 7.83 -6.99 -25.11
N GLU A 265 8.45 -6.83 -26.28
CA GLU A 265 7.78 -7.03 -27.57
C GLU A 265 7.52 -8.51 -27.83
N SER A 266 8.46 -9.39 -27.53
CA SER A 266 8.24 -10.84 -27.64
C SER A 266 7.08 -11.30 -26.75
N ILE A 267 6.96 -10.73 -25.54
CA ILE A 267 5.80 -11.00 -24.67
C ILE A 267 4.50 -10.50 -25.32
N MET A 268 4.54 -9.30 -25.94
CA MET A 268 3.36 -8.77 -26.62
C MET A 268 2.93 -9.63 -27.80
N GLU A 269 3.84 -10.25 -28.53
CA GLU A 269 3.51 -11.12 -29.67
C GLU A 269 2.81 -12.42 -29.27
N GLN A 270 3.06 -12.90 -28.06
CA GLN A 270 2.46 -14.13 -27.51
C GLN A 270 1.05 -13.93 -26.95
N GLY A 271 0.66 -12.70 -26.66
CA GLY A 271 -0.60 -12.39 -26.01
C GLY A 271 -1.76 -12.17 -26.96
N GLU A 272 -2.98 -12.32 -26.43
CA GLU A 272 -4.21 -11.97 -27.16
C GLU A 272 -4.38 -10.44 -27.18
N ARG A 273 -4.63 -9.89 -28.36
CA ARG A 273 -4.77 -8.44 -28.55
C ARG A 273 -6.13 -7.93 -28.09
N LEU A 274 -6.14 -7.13 -27.03
CA LEU A 274 -7.36 -6.43 -26.57
C LEU A 274 -7.60 -5.11 -27.31
N LYS A 275 -6.52 -4.38 -27.65
CA LYS A 275 -6.63 -3.07 -28.31
C LYS A 275 -5.39 -2.77 -29.13
N SER A 276 -5.62 -2.27 -30.37
CA SER A 276 -4.57 -1.66 -31.19
C SER A 276 -5.01 -0.27 -31.59
N GLY A 277 -4.25 0.75 -31.21
CA GLY A 277 -4.54 2.13 -31.52
C GLY A 277 -3.29 2.98 -31.67
N ASN A 278 -3.42 4.16 -32.25
CA ASN A 278 -2.30 5.07 -32.52
C ASN A 278 -1.53 5.51 -31.26
N THR A 279 -2.16 5.45 -30.08
CA THR A 279 -1.56 5.96 -28.84
C THR A 279 -1.08 4.87 -27.90
N CYS A 280 -1.63 3.67 -27.99
CA CYS A 280 -1.24 2.52 -27.20
C CYS A 280 -1.73 1.22 -27.83
N THR A 281 -1.00 0.14 -27.55
CA THR A 281 -1.38 -1.26 -27.84
C THR A 281 -1.52 -1.98 -26.52
N VAL A 282 -2.57 -2.81 -26.37
CA VAL A 282 -2.86 -3.54 -25.14
C VAL A 282 -3.08 -5.01 -25.49
N GLN A 283 -2.40 -5.87 -24.77
CA GLN A 283 -2.51 -7.33 -24.93
C GLN A 283 -2.65 -7.99 -23.56
N THR A 284 -3.32 -9.14 -23.54
CA THR A 284 -3.30 -10.04 -22.38
C THR A 284 -2.17 -11.04 -22.56
N LEU A 285 -1.65 -11.52 -21.45
CA LEU A 285 -0.74 -12.65 -21.41
C LEU A 285 -1.08 -13.54 -20.22
N GLU A 286 -0.81 -14.82 -20.38
CA GLU A 286 -0.90 -15.81 -19.30
C GLU A 286 0.52 -16.17 -18.86
N HIS A 287 0.76 -16.18 -17.55
CA HIS A 287 2.01 -16.65 -16.96
C HIS A 287 1.73 -17.41 -15.67
N GLY A 288 1.99 -18.72 -15.68
CA GLY A 288 1.56 -19.62 -14.63
C GLY A 288 0.03 -19.70 -14.56
N GLU A 289 -0.52 -19.52 -13.38
CA GLU A 289 -1.98 -19.51 -13.15
C GLU A 289 -2.58 -18.10 -13.19
N LYS A 290 -1.79 -17.09 -13.57
CA LYS A 290 -2.20 -15.68 -13.54
C LYS A 290 -2.29 -15.08 -14.92
N PHE A 291 -3.25 -14.17 -15.06
CA PHE A 291 -3.41 -13.36 -16.26
C PHE A 291 -2.94 -11.93 -16.01
N TYR A 292 -2.24 -11.40 -17.00
CA TYR A 292 -1.69 -10.06 -16.97
C TYR A 292 -2.15 -9.27 -18.19
N VAL A 293 -2.02 -7.94 -18.09
CA VAL A 293 -2.20 -7.02 -19.21
C VAL A 293 -0.89 -6.27 -19.42
N LEU A 294 -0.37 -6.34 -20.63
CA LEU A 294 0.77 -5.56 -21.08
C LEU A 294 0.29 -4.42 -21.98
N LYS A 295 0.54 -3.19 -21.54
CA LYS A 295 0.20 -1.95 -22.25
C LYS A 295 1.46 -1.29 -22.75
N ARG A 296 1.62 -1.19 -24.10
CA ARG A 296 2.66 -0.42 -24.76
C ARG A 296 2.14 0.97 -25.09
N TYR A 297 2.88 1.99 -24.70
CA TYR A 297 2.62 3.39 -25.05
C TYR A 297 3.41 3.74 -26.31
N ASN A 298 2.70 3.91 -27.43
CA ASN A 298 3.31 4.20 -28.74
C ASN A 298 3.93 5.61 -28.74
N PRO A 299 5.11 5.78 -29.36
CA PRO A 299 5.77 7.07 -29.46
C PRO A 299 4.88 8.05 -30.25
N LYS A 300 4.85 9.32 -29.85
CA LYS A 300 4.14 10.38 -30.57
C LYS A 300 5.08 11.13 -31.49
N PRO A 301 4.56 11.92 -32.48
CA PRO A 301 5.39 12.76 -33.33
C PRO A 301 6.32 13.68 -32.55
N PHE A 302 7.52 13.90 -33.07
CA PHE A 302 8.68 14.59 -32.47
C PHE A 302 8.34 15.89 -31.71
N LEU A 303 7.57 16.78 -32.30
CA LEU A 303 7.21 18.07 -31.68
C LEU A 303 6.37 17.91 -30.38
N THR A 304 5.56 16.86 -30.30
CA THR A 304 4.77 16.55 -29.10
C THR A 304 5.64 15.93 -28.00
N GLN A 305 6.67 15.20 -28.40
CA GLN A 305 7.62 14.57 -27.48
C GLN A 305 8.54 15.62 -26.83
N LEU A 306 9.01 16.62 -27.56
CA LEU A 306 9.87 17.70 -27.05
C LEU A 306 9.20 18.43 -25.88
N ARG A 307 7.90 18.75 -25.99
CA ARG A 307 7.12 19.35 -24.89
C ARG A 307 6.94 18.45 -23.68
N ARG A 308 6.94 17.12 -23.89
CA ARG A 308 6.71 16.11 -22.84
C ARG A 308 7.98 15.60 -22.17
N SER A 309 9.16 15.90 -22.70
CA SER A 309 10.45 15.46 -22.16
C SER A 309 10.74 15.97 -20.73
N LEU A 310 10.10 17.06 -20.33
CA LEU A 310 10.19 17.64 -18.99
C LEU A 310 9.29 16.92 -17.98
N PHE A 311 8.46 15.96 -18.42
CA PHE A 311 7.51 15.25 -17.59
C PHE A 311 7.81 13.74 -17.60
N PRO A 312 7.45 13.02 -16.53
CA PRO A 312 7.54 11.56 -16.50
C PRO A 312 6.78 10.93 -17.68
N SER A 313 7.30 9.82 -18.22
CA SER A 313 6.61 9.07 -19.27
C SER A 313 5.21 8.62 -18.81
N ARG A 314 4.35 8.30 -19.80
CA ARG A 314 3.00 7.76 -19.52
C ARG A 314 3.07 6.45 -18.72
N ALA A 315 4.02 5.57 -19.05
CA ALA A 315 4.22 4.30 -18.35
C ALA A 315 4.59 4.51 -16.88
N ARG A 316 5.60 5.36 -16.61
CA ARG A 316 6.04 5.70 -15.24
C ARG A 316 4.93 6.38 -14.45
N LYS A 317 4.19 7.29 -15.08
CA LYS A 317 3.08 7.99 -14.43
C LYS A 317 1.95 7.03 -14.06
N SER A 318 1.55 6.14 -14.99
CA SER A 318 0.54 5.12 -14.74
C SER A 318 0.97 4.15 -13.63
N TRP A 319 2.24 3.69 -13.66
CA TRP A 319 2.82 2.88 -12.59
C TRP A 319 2.68 3.55 -11.22
N SER A 320 3.21 4.77 -11.09
CA SER A 320 3.20 5.46 -9.79
C SER A 320 1.79 5.79 -9.31
N ASN A 321 0.89 6.15 -10.23
CA ASN A 321 -0.52 6.40 -9.93
C ASN A 321 -1.22 5.11 -9.48
N ALA A 322 -1.02 3.98 -10.17
CA ALA A 322 -1.60 2.70 -9.79
C ALA A 322 -1.11 2.26 -8.40
N CYS A 323 0.20 2.39 -8.12
CA CYS A 323 0.74 2.12 -6.79
C CYS A 323 0.08 2.98 -5.69
N VAL A 324 -0.21 4.26 -5.97
CA VAL A 324 -0.88 5.16 -4.99
C VAL A 324 -2.35 4.80 -4.83
N LEU A 325 -3.07 4.46 -5.90
CA LEU A 325 -4.46 4.03 -5.81
C LEU A 325 -4.59 2.73 -5.01
N ASP A 326 -3.73 1.74 -5.26
CA ASP A 326 -3.67 0.48 -4.51
C ASP A 326 -3.40 0.73 -3.01
N LEU A 327 -2.40 1.57 -2.69
CA LEU A 327 -2.12 2.00 -1.31
C LEU A 327 -3.33 2.67 -0.62
N ALA A 328 -4.16 3.35 -1.38
CA ALA A 328 -5.34 4.08 -0.89
C ALA A 328 -6.63 3.23 -0.94
N PHE A 329 -6.52 1.93 -1.21
CA PHE A 329 -7.64 1.00 -1.38
C PHE A 329 -8.64 1.46 -2.45
N ILE A 330 -8.17 2.12 -3.50
CA ILE A 330 -8.97 2.49 -4.66
C ILE A 330 -8.78 1.41 -5.72
N PRO A 331 -9.84 0.66 -6.07
CA PRO A 331 -9.71 -0.47 -6.98
C PRO A 331 -9.18 -0.05 -8.35
N THR A 332 -8.07 -0.66 -8.75
CA THR A 332 -7.42 -0.49 -10.04
C THR A 332 -6.65 -1.76 -10.40
N ALA A 333 -6.23 -1.90 -11.66
CA ALA A 333 -5.33 -2.99 -12.05
C ALA A 333 -4.02 -2.91 -11.25
N LYS A 334 -3.67 -3.96 -10.52
CA LYS A 334 -2.43 -4.00 -9.72
C LYS A 334 -1.22 -3.86 -10.63
N PRO A 335 -0.38 -2.85 -10.42
CA PRO A 335 0.82 -2.68 -11.23
C PRO A 335 1.87 -3.72 -10.84
N VAL A 336 2.52 -4.34 -11.82
CA VAL A 336 3.55 -5.36 -11.62
C VAL A 336 4.94 -4.84 -11.97
N ALA A 337 5.06 -4.18 -13.14
CA ALA A 337 6.30 -3.53 -13.58
C ALA A 337 6.02 -2.45 -14.62
N PHE A 338 6.96 -1.50 -14.75
CA PHE A 338 7.02 -0.65 -15.93
C PHE A 338 8.43 -0.61 -16.51
N LEU A 339 8.52 -0.33 -17.82
CA LEU A 339 9.77 -0.21 -18.53
C LEU A 339 9.71 0.98 -19.49
N GLU A 340 10.81 1.72 -19.57
CA GLU A 340 11.10 2.74 -20.58
C GLU A 340 12.30 2.27 -21.38
N ILE A 341 12.19 2.24 -22.70
CA ILE A 341 13.26 1.84 -23.63
C ILE A 341 13.61 3.00 -24.54
N GLY A 342 14.89 3.23 -24.73
CA GLY A 342 15.43 4.24 -25.61
C GLY A 342 15.69 5.57 -24.93
N ASP A 343 16.42 6.42 -25.64
CA ASP A 343 16.71 7.77 -25.20
C ASP A 343 15.75 8.77 -25.85
N PHE A 344 15.61 9.91 -25.19
CA PHE A 344 14.84 11.02 -25.73
C PHE A 344 15.27 11.35 -27.17
N PRO A 345 14.36 11.60 -28.12
CA PRO A 345 12.91 11.76 -27.96
C PRO A 345 12.04 10.53 -28.25
N GLN A 346 12.63 9.39 -28.57
CA GLN A 346 11.90 8.19 -29.05
C GLN A 346 11.62 7.12 -27.97
N ASN A 347 11.37 7.56 -26.73
CA ASN A 347 11.11 6.62 -25.63
C ASN A 347 9.82 5.82 -25.86
N MET A 348 9.93 4.50 -25.89
CA MET A 348 8.79 3.59 -25.73
C MET A 348 8.59 3.28 -24.24
N GLY A 349 7.35 3.20 -23.83
CA GLY A 349 6.98 2.86 -22.47
C GLY A 349 6.07 1.63 -22.42
N TYR A 350 6.32 0.76 -21.47
CA TYR A 350 5.53 -0.46 -21.21
C TYR A 350 5.05 -0.47 -19.78
N LEU A 351 3.84 -0.95 -19.57
CA LEU A 351 3.26 -1.15 -18.23
C LEU A 351 2.67 -2.55 -18.17
N LEU A 352 3.19 -3.36 -17.27
CA LEU A 352 2.68 -4.68 -16.93
C LEU A 352 1.83 -4.58 -15.67
N MET A 353 0.61 -5.12 -15.71
CA MET A 353 -0.34 -5.11 -14.60
C MET A 353 -1.11 -6.42 -14.55
N GLU A 354 -1.65 -6.78 -13.40
CA GLU A 354 -2.56 -7.92 -13.28
C GLU A 354 -3.85 -7.63 -14.07
N ARG A 355 -4.40 -8.65 -14.74
CA ARG A 355 -5.67 -8.54 -15.44
C ARG A 355 -6.82 -8.48 -14.45
N ILE A 356 -7.73 -7.55 -14.67
CA ILE A 356 -9.01 -7.51 -13.98
C ILE A 356 -9.97 -8.38 -14.78
N ASP A 357 -10.59 -9.35 -14.10
CA ASP A 357 -11.65 -10.16 -14.72
C ASP A 357 -13.00 -9.45 -14.58
N GLY A 358 -13.58 -9.09 -15.73
CA GLY A 358 -14.81 -8.30 -15.79
C GLY A 358 -15.05 -7.72 -17.17
N GLU A 359 -16.08 -6.90 -17.27
CA GLU A 359 -16.48 -6.21 -18.49
C GLU A 359 -16.44 -4.69 -18.33
N LEU A 360 -16.40 -3.95 -19.43
CA LEU A 360 -16.45 -2.49 -19.38
C LEU A 360 -17.77 -2.02 -18.77
N LEU A 361 -17.71 -0.96 -17.95
CA LEU A 361 -18.90 -0.38 -17.32
C LEU A 361 -19.99 -0.03 -18.37
N SER A 362 -19.58 0.46 -19.55
CA SER A 362 -20.52 0.74 -20.64
C SER A 362 -21.25 -0.51 -21.15
N GLU A 363 -20.58 -1.67 -21.18
CA GLU A 363 -21.17 -2.95 -21.59
C GLU A 363 -22.07 -3.51 -20.48
N TYR A 364 -21.60 -3.42 -19.23
CA TYR A 364 -22.36 -3.81 -18.05
C TYR A 364 -23.70 -3.05 -17.96
N VAL A 365 -23.66 -1.71 -18.12
CA VAL A 365 -24.88 -0.87 -18.13
C VAL A 365 -25.79 -1.27 -19.29
N ALA A 366 -25.26 -1.52 -20.49
CA ALA A 366 -26.09 -1.91 -21.64
C ALA A 366 -26.77 -3.26 -21.41
N ARG A 367 -26.12 -4.18 -20.69
CA ARG A 367 -26.64 -5.54 -20.40
C ARG A 367 -27.64 -5.56 -19.26
N PHE A 368 -27.42 -4.80 -18.19
CA PHE A 368 -28.20 -4.88 -16.95
C PHE A 368 -29.04 -3.64 -16.66
N ARG A 369 -29.25 -2.74 -17.63
CA ARG A 369 -29.97 -1.48 -17.45
C ARG A 369 -31.37 -1.59 -16.85
N GLU A 370 -32.06 -2.71 -17.07
CA GLU A 370 -33.41 -2.99 -16.54
C GLU A 370 -33.38 -3.55 -15.11
N ASP A 371 -32.20 -3.85 -14.54
CA ASP A 371 -32.06 -4.34 -13.18
C ASP A 371 -31.74 -3.16 -12.23
N ASP A 372 -32.79 -2.65 -11.61
CA ASP A 372 -32.71 -1.53 -10.67
C ASP A 372 -31.75 -1.78 -9.49
N LEU A 373 -31.64 -3.03 -9.01
CA LEU A 373 -30.78 -3.35 -7.87
C LEU A 373 -29.31 -3.31 -8.27
N LEU A 374 -28.98 -3.91 -9.40
CA LEU A 374 -27.61 -3.85 -9.93
C LEU A 374 -27.20 -2.42 -10.28
N MET A 375 -28.09 -1.62 -10.87
CA MET A 375 -27.80 -0.22 -11.17
C MET A 375 -27.61 0.64 -9.91
N LYS A 376 -28.39 0.44 -8.86
CA LYS A 376 -28.19 1.11 -7.56
C LYS A 376 -26.88 0.71 -6.92
N SER A 377 -26.52 -0.57 -6.96
CA SER A 377 -25.23 -1.07 -6.49
C SER A 377 -24.07 -0.42 -7.26
N LEU A 378 -24.15 -0.41 -8.59
CA LEU A 378 -23.16 0.21 -9.46
C LEU A 378 -22.95 1.72 -9.14
N VAL A 379 -24.04 2.47 -8.98
CA VAL A 379 -23.99 3.90 -8.60
C VAL A 379 -23.30 4.10 -7.25
N THR A 380 -23.56 3.20 -6.30
CA THR A 380 -22.94 3.22 -4.97
C THR A 380 -21.44 2.97 -5.05
N GLU A 381 -21.02 1.93 -5.79
CA GLU A 381 -19.61 1.55 -5.90
C GLU A 381 -18.77 2.58 -6.67
N VAL A 382 -19.26 3.08 -7.81
CA VAL A 382 -18.60 4.19 -8.52
C VAL A 382 -18.53 5.43 -7.64
N GLY A 383 -19.59 5.72 -6.88
CA GLY A 383 -19.62 6.82 -5.93
C GLY A 383 -18.57 6.65 -4.81
N ARG A 384 -18.35 5.43 -4.31
CA ARG A 384 -17.31 5.12 -3.32
C ARG A 384 -15.91 5.42 -3.87
N VAL A 385 -15.62 4.99 -5.09
CA VAL A 385 -14.34 5.28 -5.74
C VAL A 385 -14.18 6.81 -5.97
N TRP A 386 -15.26 7.48 -6.40
CA TRP A 386 -15.29 8.92 -6.56
C TRP A 386 -14.93 9.65 -5.27
N ASP A 387 -15.50 9.27 -4.11
CA ASP A 387 -15.19 9.87 -2.80
C ASP A 387 -13.75 9.57 -2.37
N SER A 388 -13.26 8.35 -2.63
CA SER A 388 -11.87 7.98 -2.33
C SER A 388 -10.85 8.79 -3.13
N LEU A 389 -11.15 9.09 -4.41
CA LEU A 389 -10.35 10.01 -5.23
C LEU A 389 -10.33 11.43 -4.66
N ALA A 390 -11.43 11.86 -4.01
CA ALA A 390 -11.50 13.18 -3.37
C ALA A 390 -10.51 13.30 -2.21
N ARG A 391 -10.37 12.27 -1.38
CA ARG A 391 -9.39 12.24 -0.28
C ARG A 391 -7.95 12.42 -0.77
N LEU A 392 -7.65 11.99 -1.98
CA LEU A 392 -6.34 12.17 -2.63
C LEU A 392 -6.20 13.54 -3.34
N ARG A 393 -7.25 14.35 -3.39
CA ARG A 393 -7.37 15.47 -4.34
C ARG A 393 -6.92 15.06 -5.74
N ALA A 394 -7.46 13.94 -6.20
CA ALA A 394 -7.13 13.33 -7.48
C ALA A 394 -8.16 13.70 -8.54
N VAL A 395 -7.66 13.93 -9.76
CA VAL A 395 -8.45 14.14 -10.98
C VAL A 395 -7.96 13.16 -12.02
N HIS A 396 -8.86 12.34 -12.56
CA HIS A 396 -8.49 11.32 -13.54
C HIS A 396 -8.07 11.91 -14.88
N GLY A 397 -8.72 13.00 -15.31
CA GLY A 397 -8.44 13.70 -16.55
C GLY A 397 -9.04 13.04 -17.80
N ASP A 398 -9.42 11.76 -17.73
CA ASP A 398 -10.16 11.04 -18.76
C ASP A 398 -11.21 10.10 -18.14
N PHE A 399 -12.03 10.65 -17.23
CA PHE A 399 -13.02 9.93 -16.44
C PHE A 399 -14.27 9.62 -17.27
N LYS A 400 -14.27 8.50 -17.97
CA LYS A 400 -15.36 8.05 -18.86
C LYS A 400 -15.70 6.58 -18.57
N ALA A 401 -16.95 6.20 -18.89
CA ALA A 401 -17.48 4.86 -18.63
C ALA A 401 -16.63 3.73 -19.24
N THR A 402 -15.94 4.01 -20.35
CA THR A 402 -15.03 3.05 -21.00
C THR A 402 -13.68 2.89 -20.30
N ASN A 403 -13.40 3.61 -19.21
CA ASN A 403 -12.20 3.50 -18.39
C ASN A 403 -12.51 2.85 -17.02
N TRP A 404 -13.62 2.10 -16.97
CA TRP A 404 -14.03 1.31 -15.81
C TRP A 404 -14.31 -0.11 -16.19
N ILE A 405 -13.93 -1.05 -15.32
CA ILE A 405 -14.30 -2.46 -15.42
C ILE A 405 -15.18 -2.80 -14.22
N VAL A 406 -16.24 -3.56 -14.46
CA VAL A 406 -17.10 -4.14 -13.44
C VAL A 406 -16.81 -5.63 -13.38
N SER A 407 -16.37 -6.14 -12.22
CA SER A 407 -16.11 -7.57 -12.03
C SER A 407 -17.42 -8.36 -11.90
N SER A 408 -17.31 -9.68 -11.98
CA SER A 408 -18.43 -10.59 -11.73
C SER A 408 -19.03 -10.47 -10.32
N ALA A 409 -18.24 -9.99 -9.36
CA ALA A 409 -18.68 -9.69 -7.99
C ALA A 409 -19.35 -8.30 -7.85
N GLY A 410 -19.45 -7.51 -8.93
CA GLY A 410 -20.03 -6.17 -8.93
C GLY A 410 -19.07 -5.08 -8.42
N GLU A 411 -17.79 -5.40 -8.18
CA GLU A 411 -16.77 -4.41 -7.84
C GLU A 411 -16.37 -3.59 -9.06
N VAL A 412 -16.12 -2.31 -8.87
CA VAL A 412 -15.71 -1.41 -9.95
C VAL A 412 -14.25 -1.05 -9.86
N TYR A 413 -13.53 -1.14 -10.96
CA TYR A 413 -12.11 -0.85 -11.08
C TYR A 413 -11.88 0.29 -12.07
N LEU A 414 -11.09 1.27 -11.65
CA LEU A 414 -10.70 2.41 -12.49
C LEU A 414 -9.35 2.10 -13.16
N PHE A 415 -9.24 2.30 -14.47
CA PHE A 415 -8.00 2.07 -15.21
C PHE A 415 -7.66 3.24 -16.16
N ASP A 416 -6.57 3.13 -16.92
CA ASP A 416 -6.00 4.17 -17.80
C ASP A 416 -5.53 5.43 -17.05
N LEU A 417 -4.64 5.23 -16.09
CA LEU A 417 -4.21 6.23 -15.12
C LEU A 417 -3.13 7.21 -15.61
N ASP A 418 -2.79 7.24 -16.90
CA ASP A 418 -1.74 8.09 -17.44
C ASP A 418 -2.06 9.60 -17.39
N SER A 419 -3.34 9.94 -17.38
CA SER A 419 -3.84 11.30 -17.24
C SER A 419 -4.09 11.70 -15.77
N LEU A 420 -4.20 10.71 -14.85
CA LEU A 420 -4.49 10.93 -13.44
C LEU A 420 -3.46 11.88 -12.80
N SER A 421 -3.93 12.84 -12.05
CA SER A 421 -3.12 13.76 -11.25
C SER A 421 -3.57 13.74 -9.80
N ILE A 422 -2.62 13.68 -8.85
CA ILE A 422 -2.87 13.49 -7.41
C ILE A 422 -2.30 14.67 -6.63
N GLY A 423 -2.93 15.05 -5.54
CA GLY A 423 -2.46 16.11 -4.63
C GLY A 423 -2.52 17.50 -5.25
N LEU A 424 -3.52 17.76 -6.06
CA LEU A 424 -3.75 19.05 -6.71
C LEU A 424 -4.07 20.16 -5.70
N SER A 425 -3.80 21.40 -6.08
CA SER A 425 -4.32 22.56 -5.36
C SER A 425 -5.84 22.55 -5.37
N ASN A 426 -6.48 23.17 -4.38
CA ASN A 426 -7.94 23.16 -4.26
C ASN A 426 -8.63 23.65 -5.54
N ARG A 427 -8.14 24.75 -6.13
CA ARG A 427 -8.68 25.32 -7.39
C ARG A 427 -8.58 24.34 -8.56
N ALA A 428 -7.41 23.73 -8.76
CA ALA A 428 -7.18 22.78 -9.85
C ALA A 428 -8.00 21.49 -9.65
N TYR A 429 -8.09 21.00 -8.41
CA TYR A 429 -8.89 19.86 -8.05
C TYR A 429 -10.37 20.08 -8.34
N LEU A 430 -10.98 21.16 -7.85
CA LEU A 430 -12.41 21.44 -8.07
C LEU A 430 -12.76 21.59 -9.56
N ALA A 431 -11.92 22.31 -10.33
CA ALA A 431 -12.12 22.45 -11.76
C ALA A 431 -12.00 21.10 -12.49
N GLY A 432 -10.99 20.31 -12.18
CA GLY A 432 -10.76 18.99 -12.77
C GLY A 432 -11.85 17.99 -12.42
N ARG A 433 -12.29 17.96 -11.15
CA ARG A 433 -13.38 17.09 -10.67
C ARG A 433 -14.69 17.40 -11.40
N LYS A 434 -15.02 18.68 -11.58
CA LYS A 434 -16.19 19.10 -12.37
C LYS A 434 -16.09 18.59 -13.82
N SER A 435 -14.93 18.71 -14.45
CA SER A 435 -14.68 18.23 -15.80
C SER A 435 -14.80 16.70 -15.91
N ASP A 436 -14.26 15.96 -14.94
CA ASP A 436 -14.35 14.51 -14.89
C ASP A 436 -15.81 14.03 -14.76
N MET A 437 -16.58 14.63 -13.84
CA MET A 437 -18.00 14.33 -13.68
C MET A 437 -18.79 14.62 -14.99
N GLN A 438 -18.57 15.77 -15.62
CA GLN A 438 -19.24 16.10 -16.88
C GLN A 438 -18.92 15.10 -17.99
N ARG A 439 -17.65 14.67 -18.09
CA ARG A 439 -17.22 13.68 -19.08
C ARG A 439 -17.85 12.30 -18.83
N PHE A 440 -17.93 11.87 -17.57
CA PHE A 440 -18.57 10.64 -17.19
C PHE A 440 -20.07 10.65 -17.54
N LEU A 441 -20.79 11.68 -17.12
CA LEU A 441 -22.23 11.81 -17.39
C LEU A 441 -22.56 11.90 -18.89
N LYS A 442 -21.65 12.50 -19.68
CA LYS A 442 -21.82 12.54 -21.16
C LYS A 442 -21.84 11.14 -21.78
N ASN A 443 -21.10 10.18 -21.23
CA ASN A 443 -21.12 8.79 -21.72
C ASN A 443 -22.44 8.05 -21.38
N LEU A 444 -23.21 8.56 -20.43
CA LEU A 444 -24.50 8.02 -20.01
C LEU A 444 -25.69 8.83 -20.56
N ALA A 445 -25.48 9.65 -21.57
CA ALA A 445 -26.53 10.52 -22.13
C ALA A 445 -27.71 9.74 -22.74
N SER A 446 -27.50 8.48 -23.13
CA SER A 446 -28.56 7.57 -23.62
C SER A 446 -29.46 7.03 -22.49
N ASP A 447 -29.08 7.22 -21.21
CA ASP A 447 -29.86 6.84 -20.05
C ASP A 447 -29.94 8.01 -19.05
N PRO A 448 -30.90 8.92 -19.22
CA PRO A 448 -31.01 10.12 -18.37
C PRO A 448 -31.28 9.82 -16.89
N GLN A 449 -31.99 8.73 -16.59
CA GLN A 449 -32.30 8.34 -15.20
C GLN A 449 -31.05 7.87 -14.47
N LEU A 450 -30.27 7.02 -15.09
CA LEU A 450 -29.00 6.54 -14.56
C LEU A 450 -27.99 7.69 -14.45
N ALA A 451 -27.90 8.56 -15.47
CA ALA A 451 -27.03 9.75 -15.41
C ALA A 451 -27.39 10.67 -14.24
N GLU A 452 -28.69 10.86 -13.96
CA GLU A 452 -29.14 11.68 -12.83
C GLU A 452 -28.83 10.99 -11.47
N ALA A 453 -28.98 9.66 -11.38
CA ALA A 453 -28.59 8.91 -10.18
C ALA A 453 -27.09 9.09 -9.86
N PHE A 454 -26.22 8.95 -10.86
CA PHE A 454 -24.80 9.22 -10.71
C PHE A 454 -24.50 10.68 -10.34
N ARG A 455 -25.19 11.62 -10.97
CA ARG A 455 -25.01 13.06 -10.66
C ARG A 455 -25.33 13.33 -9.18
N LYS A 456 -26.48 12.87 -8.69
CA LYS A 456 -26.88 13.02 -7.28
C LYS A 456 -25.86 12.39 -6.35
N ARG A 457 -25.40 11.16 -6.64
CA ARG A 457 -24.42 10.46 -5.82
C ARG A 457 -23.06 11.18 -5.79
N MET A 458 -22.58 11.68 -6.94
CA MET A 458 -21.29 12.36 -7.04
C MET A 458 -21.32 13.79 -6.46
N GLN A 459 -22.48 14.44 -6.40
CA GLN A 459 -22.66 15.77 -5.79
C GLN A 459 -23.00 15.69 -4.30
N GLY A 460 -23.69 14.65 -3.86
CA GLY A 460 -24.11 14.46 -2.46
C GLY A 460 -23.04 13.85 -1.57
N GLY A 461 -21.97 13.28 -2.11
CA GLY A 461 -20.79 12.88 -1.35
C GLY A 461 -19.99 14.11 -0.95
N THR A 462 -20.17 14.58 0.27
CA THR A 462 -19.27 15.55 0.91
C THR A 462 -17.97 14.84 1.24
N PRO A 463 -16.78 15.42 0.92
CA PRO A 463 -15.50 14.88 1.34
C PRO A 463 -15.33 14.96 2.86
#